data_6ecde5aecdb701368e2bfd030d11248d
#
_entry.id   6ecde5aecdb701368e2bfd030d11248d
#
_cell.length_a   1.000
_cell.length_b   1.000
_cell.length_c   1.000
_cell.angle_alpha   90.00
_cell.angle_beta   90.00
_cell.angle_gamma   90.00
#
_symmetry.space_group_name_H-M   'P 1'
#
loop_
_entity.id
_entity.type
_entity.pdbx_description
1 polymer ?
#
loop_
_entity_poly.entity_id
_entity_poly.type
_entity_poly.pdbx_seq_one_letter_code
_entity_poly.pdbx_strand_id
1 'polypeptide(L)'
;MGLPAQLTLLRPLLLLSYSASYIPITIFRLLISSPSKLLSWSSFQHAWFGNFWSWFGGVSRQNANATVAPLVRSNVSGVVLDIGPGSGEWVNLYAATANKVTKVYGVEPNPEHHAALRRRVEAAGLKGIYEILPVGAQDLGSVGLEFESVDTIVTLQTLCSCPGPQDIIKSLYPYLKKGGTWLVYEHVKTKYHNDFVGYWQPFVNLIWPTFFGGCDIARPTDEWLREAGDWEEVSLRAGEGEGPYDTIPHSLGTLVKRK
;
A
#
# COMPACT_ATOMS: atom_id res chain seq x y z
N MET A 1 7.10 -10.17 -27.67
CA MET A 1 6.80 -8.79 -28.12
C MET A 1 5.97 -8.14 -27.05
N GLY A 2 6.46 -7.07 -26.39
CA GLY A 2 5.64 -6.30 -25.45
C GLY A 2 4.51 -5.60 -26.20
N LEU A 3 3.36 -5.40 -25.54
CA LEU A 3 2.28 -4.57 -26.06
C LEU A 3 2.82 -3.16 -26.37
N PRO A 4 2.36 -2.50 -27.46
CA PRO A 4 2.71 -1.11 -27.71
C PRO A 4 2.48 -0.25 -26.46
N ALA A 5 3.44 0.62 -26.14
CA ALA A 5 3.39 1.43 -24.91
C ALA A 5 2.07 2.20 -24.73
N GLN A 6 1.45 2.63 -25.84
CA GLN A 6 0.14 3.33 -25.84
C GLN A 6 -1.00 2.46 -25.29
N LEU A 7 -0.91 1.12 -25.38
CA LEU A 7 -1.94 0.23 -24.85
C LEU A 7 -1.93 0.18 -23.31
N THR A 8 -0.87 0.67 -22.66
CA THR A 8 -0.85 0.81 -21.20
C THR A 8 -1.91 1.80 -20.70
N LEU A 9 -2.33 2.75 -21.52
CA LEU A 9 -3.47 3.64 -21.24
C LEU A 9 -4.78 2.89 -21.00
N LEU A 10 -4.95 1.69 -21.60
CA LEU A 10 -6.16 0.87 -21.42
C LEU A 10 -6.08 -0.05 -20.20
N ARG A 11 -4.90 -0.19 -19.59
CA ARG A 11 -4.70 -1.04 -18.40
C ARG A 11 -5.67 -0.74 -17.26
N PRO A 12 -5.96 0.54 -16.90
CA PRO A 12 -6.96 0.83 -15.87
C PRO A 12 -8.34 0.26 -16.19
N LEU A 13 -8.80 0.35 -17.44
CA LEU A 13 -10.12 -0.16 -17.85
C LEU A 13 -10.20 -1.68 -17.69
N LEU A 14 -9.12 -2.39 -18.00
CA LEU A 14 -9.03 -3.83 -17.80
C LEU A 14 -9.10 -4.17 -16.30
N LEU A 15 -8.37 -3.44 -15.46
CA LEU A 15 -8.37 -3.65 -14.02
C LEU A 15 -9.74 -3.34 -13.38
N LEU A 16 -10.41 -2.26 -13.83
CA LEU A 16 -11.79 -1.95 -13.44
C LEU A 16 -12.76 -3.09 -13.81
N SER A 17 -12.61 -3.66 -15.02
CA SER A 17 -13.42 -4.78 -15.47
C SER A 17 -13.21 -6.03 -14.61
N TYR A 18 -11.97 -6.34 -14.21
CA TYR A 18 -11.67 -7.43 -13.28
C TYR A 18 -12.32 -7.19 -11.92
N SER A 19 -12.18 -6.01 -11.35
CA SER A 19 -12.84 -5.69 -10.07
C SER A 19 -14.36 -5.82 -10.19
N ALA A 20 -14.97 -5.27 -11.25
CA ALA A 20 -16.42 -5.34 -11.51
C ALA A 20 -16.93 -6.79 -11.58
N SER A 21 -16.15 -7.70 -12.15
CA SER A 21 -16.54 -9.12 -12.26
C SER A 21 -16.77 -9.81 -10.91
N TYR A 22 -16.24 -9.25 -9.82
CA TYR A 22 -16.46 -9.74 -8.45
C TYR A 22 -17.76 -9.24 -7.80
N ILE A 23 -18.48 -8.28 -8.40
CA ILE A 23 -19.75 -7.78 -7.88
C ILE A 23 -20.78 -8.91 -7.71
N PRO A 24 -21.12 -9.71 -8.75
CA PRO A 24 -22.10 -10.78 -8.59
C PRO A 24 -21.66 -11.84 -7.58
N ILE A 25 -20.37 -12.18 -7.55
CA ILE A 25 -19.80 -13.11 -6.56
C ILE A 25 -19.99 -12.59 -5.14
N THR A 26 -19.72 -11.29 -4.94
CA THR A 26 -19.86 -10.65 -3.63
C THR A 26 -21.33 -10.59 -3.19
N ILE A 27 -22.24 -10.21 -4.08
CA ILE A 27 -23.69 -10.22 -3.80
C ILE A 27 -24.13 -11.61 -3.36
N PHE A 28 -23.77 -12.64 -4.12
CA PHE A 28 -24.14 -14.04 -3.81
C PHE A 28 -23.60 -14.47 -2.43
N ARG A 29 -22.32 -14.20 -2.16
CA ARG A 29 -21.72 -14.52 -0.85
C ARG A 29 -22.41 -13.79 0.30
N LEU A 30 -22.70 -12.50 0.14
CA LEU A 30 -23.33 -11.71 1.19
C LEU A 30 -24.79 -12.12 1.43
N LEU A 31 -25.53 -12.52 0.39
CA LEU A 31 -26.90 -13.05 0.56
C LEU A 31 -26.94 -14.26 1.49
N ILE A 32 -25.90 -15.10 1.48
CA ILE A 32 -25.79 -16.32 2.30
C ILE A 32 -25.21 -16.00 3.69
N SER A 33 -24.16 -15.15 3.78
CA SER A 33 -23.36 -15.00 4.98
C SER A 33 -23.73 -13.79 5.85
N SER A 34 -24.11 -12.67 5.22
CA SER A 34 -24.33 -11.39 5.91
C SER A 34 -25.20 -10.44 5.09
N PRO A 35 -26.51 -10.73 4.89
CA PRO A 35 -27.40 -9.95 4.03
C PRO A 35 -27.48 -8.46 4.39
N SER A 36 -27.32 -8.13 5.68
CA SER A 36 -27.35 -6.75 6.18
C SER A 36 -26.24 -5.87 5.56
N LYS A 37 -25.10 -6.45 5.16
CA LYS A 37 -24.02 -5.70 4.49
C LYS A 37 -24.44 -5.19 3.12
N LEU A 38 -25.45 -5.77 2.47
CA LEU A 38 -26.00 -5.29 1.19
C LEU A 38 -26.79 -3.97 1.35
N LEU A 39 -27.23 -3.65 2.55
CA LEU A 39 -28.01 -2.44 2.84
C LEU A 39 -27.11 -1.21 3.08
N SER A 40 -25.80 -1.39 3.20
CA SER A 40 -24.81 -0.33 3.39
C SER A 40 -23.81 -0.33 2.26
N TRP A 41 -23.74 0.78 1.51
CA TRP A 41 -22.77 0.92 0.41
C TRP A 41 -21.33 0.69 0.88
N SER A 42 -20.93 1.29 1.99
CA SER A 42 -19.57 1.13 2.54
C SER A 42 -19.27 -0.33 2.89
N SER A 43 -20.20 -1.02 3.58
CA SER A 43 -20.04 -2.43 3.94
C SER A 43 -19.98 -3.34 2.71
N PHE A 44 -20.80 -3.06 1.69
CA PHE A 44 -20.78 -3.77 0.42
C PHE A 44 -19.44 -3.54 -0.32
N GLN A 45 -18.99 -2.30 -0.43
CA GLN A 45 -17.74 -1.93 -1.10
C GLN A 45 -16.53 -2.60 -0.43
N HIS A 46 -16.46 -2.61 0.90
CA HIS A 46 -15.40 -3.30 1.64
C HIS A 46 -15.42 -4.81 1.37
N ALA A 47 -16.59 -5.45 1.38
CA ALA A 47 -16.72 -6.87 1.08
C ALA A 47 -16.36 -7.18 -0.38
N TRP A 48 -16.79 -6.34 -1.32
CA TRP A 48 -16.44 -6.46 -2.73
C TRP A 48 -14.94 -6.33 -2.95
N PHE A 49 -14.33 -5.28 -2.45
CA PHE A 49 -12.88 -5.09 -2.55
C PHE A 49 -12.12 -6.25 -1.88
N GLY A 50 -12.52 -6.68 -0.68
CA GLY A 50 -11.90 -7.82 0.00
C GLY A 50 -11.97 -9.12 -0.80
N ASN A 51 -13.13 -9.41 -1.44
CA ASN A 51 -13.27 -10.58 -2.33
C ASN A 51 -12.37 -10.48 -3.58
N PHE A 52 -12.30 -9.32 -4.20
CA PHE A 52 -11.44 -9.05 -5.35
C PHE A 52 -9.96 -9.12 -4.94
N TRP A 53 -9.58 -8.45 -3.86
CA TRP A 53 -8.21 -8.37 -3.38
C TRP A 53 -7.64 -9.72 -2.95
N SER A 54 -8.48 -10.62 -2.45
CA SER A 54 -8.04 -11.96 -2.06
C SER A 54 -7.38 -12.75 -3.21
N TRP A 55 -7.71 -12.42 -4.45
CA TRP A 55 -7.08 -12.93 -5.66
C TRP A 55 -6.05 -11.93 -6.23
N PHE A 56 -6.47 -10.67 -6.41
CA PHE A 56 -5.67 -9.66 -7.10
C PHE A 56 -4.42 -9.24 -6.31
N GLY A 57 -4.47 -9.26 -4.98
CA GLY A 57 -3.31 -8.96 -4.13
C GLY A 57 -2.10 -9.84 -4.45
N GLY A 58 -2.31 -11.13 -4.69
CA GLY A 58 -1.24 -12.03 -5.13
C GLY A 58 -0.69 -11.68 -6.51
N VAL A 59 -1.54 -11.28 -7.45
CA VAL A 59 -1.14 -10.84 -8.80
C VAL A 59 -0.37 -9.52 -8.74
N SER A 60 -0.87 -8.56 -7.98
CA SER A 60 -0.21 -7.26 -7.75
C SER A 60 1.19 -7.46 -7.16
N ARG A 61 1.29 -8.30 -6.11
CA ARG A 61 2.57 -8.69 -5.51
C ARG A 61 3.53 -9.31 -6.51
N GLN A 62 3.06 -10.25 -7.33
CA GLN A 62 3.90 -10.91 -8.33
C GLN A 62 4.49 -9.92 -9.32
N ASN A 63 3.65 -9.00 -9.82
CA ASN A 63 4.06 -7.95 -10.77
C ASN A 63 5.08 -6.98 -10.15
N ALA A 64 4.90 -6.59 -8.89
CA ALA A 64 5.77 -5.65 -8.19
C ALA A 64 7.01 -6.32 -7.54
N ASN A 65 7.08 -7.65 -7.49
CA ASN A 65 8.09 -8.37 -6.72
C ASN A 65 9.53 -8.07 -7.15
N ALA A 66 9.78 -7.93 -8.45
CA ALA A 66 11.11 -7.61 -8.97
C ALA A 66 11.62 -6.24 -8.46
N THR A 67 10.70 -5.31 -8.21
CA THR A 67 10.97 -3.95 -7.75
C THR A 67 10.99 -3.85 -6.23
N VAL A 68 9.96 -4.39 -5.57
CA VAL A 68 9.75 -4.24 -4.11
C VAL A 68 10.67 -5.15 -3.30
N ALA A 69 10.91 -6.38 -3.74
CA ALA A 69 11.70 -7.31 -2.94
C ALA A 69 13.16 -6.86 -2.73
N PRO A 70 13.89 -6.35 -3.75
CA PRO A 70 15.22 -5.76 -3.53
C PRO A 70 15.18 -4.53 -2.63
N LEU A 71 14.20 -3.64 -2.82
CA LEU A 71 14.04 -2.43 -2.00
C LEU A 71 13.93 -2.79 -0.51
N VAL A 72 13.00 -3.70 -0.16
CA VAL A 72 12.78 -4.10 1.24
C VAL A 72 14.00 -4.85 1.79
N ARG A 73 14.49 -5.88 1.08
CA ARG A 73 15.60 -6.72 1.58
C ARG A 73 16.89 -5.95 1.83
N SER A 74 17.17 -4.93 1.04
CA SER A 74 18.40 -4.15 1.17
C SER A 74 18.34 -3.13 2.30
N ASN A 75 17.15 -2.59 2.62
CA ASN A 75 17.02 -1.40 3.43
C ASN A 75 16.26 -1.62 4.75
N VAL A 76 15.50 -2.72 4.90
CA VAL A 76 14.75 -2.97 6.14
C VAL A 76 15.68 -3.45 7.26
N SER A 77 15.50 -2.88 8.46
CA SER A 77 16.26 -3.28 9.66
C SER A 77 15.59 -2.81 10.95
N GLY A 78 15.98 -3.43 12.08
CA GLY A 78 15.56 -3.05 13.42
C GLY A 78 14.08 -3.24 13.70
N VAL A 79 13.48 -2.28 14.36
CA VAL A 79 12.04 -2.20 14.62
C VAL A 79 11.35 -1.61 13.39
N VAL A 80 10.44 -2.36 12.79
CA VAL A 80 9.74 -2.00 11.55
C VAL A 80 8.30 -1.61 11.84
N LEU A 81 7.84 -0.53 11.24
CA LEU A 81 6.45 -0.12 11.20
C LEU A 81 5.91 -0.37 9.77
N ASP A 82 5.14 -1.44 9.61
CA ASP A 82 4.56 -1.89 8.34
C ASP A 82 3.13 -1.34 8.23
N ILE A 83 2.94 -0.32 7.40
CA ILE A 83 1.67 0.41 7.28
C ILE A 83 0.80 -0.23 6.21
N GLY A 84 -0.39 -0.70 6.60
CA GLY A 84 -1.37 -1.32 5.73
C GLY A 84 -0.88 -2.61 5.08
N PRO A 85 -0.40 -3.61 5.84
CA PRO A 85 0.04 -4.88 5.28
C PRO A 85 -1.07 -5.66 4.56
N GLY A 86 -2.31 -5.26 4.72
CA GLY A 86 -3.47 -5.95 4.16
C GLY A 86 -3.53 -7.40 4.61
N SER A 87 -3.72 -8.30 3.67
CA SER A 87 -3.68 -9.74 3.96
C SER A 87 -2.26 -10.29 4.17
N GLY A 88 -1.20 -9.46 4.08
CA GLY A 88 0.20 -9.86 4.35
C GLY A 88 0.96 -10.37 3.13
N GLU A 89 0.70 -9.81 1.95
CA GLU A 89 1.35 -10.21 0.69
C GLU A 89 2.89 -10.09 0.76
N TRP A 90 3.42 -9.16 1.55
CA TRP A 90 4.86 -8.86 1.65
C TRP A 90 5.53 -9.40 2.92
N VAL A 91 4.78 -10.02 3.84
CA VAL A 91 5.28 -10.50 5.14
C VAL A 91 6.51 -11.41 5.03
N ASN A 92 6.58 -12.24 3.99
CA ASN A 92 7.71 -13.13 3.78
C ASN A 92 9.04 -12.39 3.47
N LEU A 93 9.01 -11.11 3.12
CA LEU A 93 10.23 -10.32 2.95
C LEU A 93 10.91 -10.06 4.30
N TYR A 94 10.13 -9.88 5.38
CA TYR A 94 10.67 -9.72 6.72
C TYR A 94 11.33 -11.03 7.24
N ALA A 95 10.76 -12.18 6.88
CA ALA A 95 11.39 -13.47 7.19
C ALA A 95 12.76 -13.64 6.50
N ALA A 96 12.85 -13.20 5.23
CA ALA A 96 14.10 -13.22 4.48
C ALA A 96 15.16 -12.24 5.03
N THR A 97 14.78 -11.33 5.93
CA THR A 97 15.65 -10.35 6.59
C THR A 97 15.65 -10.49 8.12
N ALA A 98 15.25 -11.65 8.64
CA ALA A 98 15.11 -11.91 10.09
C ALA A 98 16.40 -11.70 10.89
N ASN A 99 17.56 -11.73 10.26
CA ASN A 99 18.84 -11.39 10.88
C ASN A 99 19.06 -9.89 11.12
N LYS A 100 18.22 -9.04 10.49
CA LYS A 100 18.29 -7.58 10.61
C LYS A 100 17.04 -6.98 11.29
N VAL A 101 15.90 -7.67 11.21
CA VAL A 101 14.62 -7.21 11.75
C VAL A 101 14.44 -7.80 13.15
N THR A 102 14.17 -6.96 14.12
CA THR A 102 13.98 -7.36 15.53
C THR A 102 12.52 -7.42 15.94
N LYS A 103 11.68 -6.55 15.37
CA LYS A 103 10.24 -6.47 15.61
C LYS A 103 9.56 -5.87 14.40
N VAL A 104 8.34 -6.31 14.10
CA VAL A 104 7.47 -5.68 13.09
C VAL A 104 6.13 -5.35 13.73
N TYR A 105 5.70 -4.11 13.61
CA TYR A 105 4.36 -3.64 13.93
C TYR A 105 3.57 -3.46 12.63
N GLY A 106 2.65 -4.41 12.35
CA GLY A 106 1.77 -4.35 11.19
C GLY A 106 0.49 -3.58 11.52
N VAL A 107 0.38 -2.36 11.02
CA VAL A 107 -0.73 -1.44 11.28
C VAL A 107 -1.84 -1.68 10.26
N GLU A 108 -2.86 -2.45 10.64
CA GLU A 108 -3.96 -2.84 9.75
C GLU A 108 -5.31 -2.59 10.42
N PRO A 109 -6.00 -1.52 10.04
CA PRO A 109 -7.29 -1.17 10.64
C PRO A 109 -8.44 -2.09 10.21
N ASN A 110 -8.32 -2.78 9.05
CA ASN A 110 -9.40 -3.60 8.53
C ASN A 110 -9.37 -5.02 9.13
N PRO A 111 -10.35 -5.39 9.99
CA PRO A 111 -10.38 -6.71 10.63
C PRO A 111 -10.54 -7.88 9.64
N GLU A 112 -11.08 -7.64 8.43
CA GLU A 112 -11.24 -8.66 7.40
C GLU A 112 -9.90 -9.22 6.90
N HIS A 113 -8.82 -8.44 7.03
CA HIS A 113 -7.47 -8.86 6.64
C HIS A 113 -6.73 -9.65 7.74
N HIS A 114 -7.10 -9.46 9.02
CA HIS A 114 -6.31 -9.98 10.14
C HIS A 114 -6.15 -11.50 10.13
N ALA A 115 -7.18 -12.26 9.76
CA ALA A 115 -7.10 -13.72 9.74
C ALA A 115 -6.11 -14.23 8.68
N ALA A 116 -6.09 -13.60 7.50
CA ALA A 116 -5.16 -13.92 6.43
C ALA A 116 -3.73 -13.49 6.79
N LEU A 117 -3.59 -12.28 7.34
CA LEU A 117 -2.31 -11.73 7.80
C LEU A 117 -1.67 -12.64 8.86
N ARG A 118 -2.42 -13.04 9.90
CA ARG A 118 -1.93 -13.98 10.94
C ARG A 118 -1.42 -15.29 10.33
N ARG A 119 -2.18 -15.90 9.43
CA ARG A 119 -1.76 -17.15 8.76
C ARG A 119 -0.45 -16.97 8.00
N ARG A 120 -0.26 -15.85 7.29
CA ARG A 120 1.00 -15.57 6.57
C ARG A 120 2.17 -15.27 7.49
N VAL A 121 1.93 -14.56 8.59
CA VAL A 121 2.93 -14.32 9.65
C VAL A 121 3.41 -15.66 10.24
N GLU A 122 2.48 -16.56 10.57
CA GLU A 122 2.81 -17.90 11.09
C GLU A 122 3.56 -18.73 10.04
N ALA A 123 3.07 -18.76 8.80
CA ALA A 123 3.72 -19.49 7.70
C ALA A 123 5.13 -18.97 7.37
N ALA A 124 5.36 -17.67 7.59
CA ALA A 124 6.68 -17.04 7.42
C ALA A 124 7.61 -17.24 8.63
N GLY A 125 7.17 -17.90 9.71
CA GLY A 125 7.97 -18.11 10.92
C GLY A 125 8.20 -16.85 11.75
N LEU A 126 7.36 -15.82 11.60
CA LEU A 126 7.51 -14.51 12.26
C LEU A 126 6.67 -14.39 13.55
N LYS A 127 6.14 -15.50 14.07
CA LYS A 127 5.40 -15.52 15.33
C LYS A 127 6.30 -14.98 16.47
N GLY A 128 5.79 -13.97 17.18
CA GLY A 128 6.56 -13.29 18.24
C GLY A 128 7.42 -12.10 17.76
N ILE A 129 7.72 -12.01 16.45
CA ILE A 129 8.40 -10.87 15.84
C ILE A 129 7.38 -9.89 15.24
N TYR A 130 6.38 -10.41 14.52
CA TYR A 130 5.33 -9.62 13.87
C TYR A 130 4.11 -9.49 14.78
N GLU A 131 3.74 -8.26 15.12
CA GLU A 131 2.56 -7.90 15.91
C GLU A 131 1.58 -7.11 15.06
N ILE A 132 0.31 -7.53 15.06
CA ILE A 132 -0.75 -6.84 14.31
C ILE A 132 -1.38 -5.81 15.23
N LEU A 133 -1.30 -4.54 14.86
CA LEU A 133 -1.96 -3.42 15.53
C LEU A 133 -3.26 -3.12 14.79
N PRO A 134 -4.44 -3.36 15.40
CA PRO A 134 -5.75 -3.20 14.76
C PRO A 134 -6.24 -1.74 14.82
N VAL A 135 -5.38 -0.80 14.44
CA VAL A 135 -5.64 0.64 14.49
C VAL A 135 -5.27 1.30 13.17
N GLY A 136 -5.78 2.50 12.93
CA GLY A 136 -5.33 3.34 11.84
C GLY A 136 -3.94 3.94 12.12
N ALA A 137 -3.22 4.31 11.07
CA ALA A 137 -1.88 4.90 11.20
C ALA A 137 -1.89 6.23 11.99
N GLN A 138 -3.03 6.93 12.04
CA GLN A 138 -3.23 8.14 12.84
C GLN A 138 -3.39 7.87 14.34
N ASP A 139 -3.65 6.61 14.74
CA ASP A 139 -4.01 6.21 16.11
C ASP A 139 -2.88 5.46 16.84
N LEU A 140 -1.65 5.48 16.33
CA LEU A 140 -0.51 4.73 16.87
C LEU A 140 -0.18 5.08 18.31
N GLY A 141 -0.39 6.32 18.73
CA GLY A 141 -0.23 6.73 20.12
C GLY A 141 -1.17 6.00 21.08
N SER A 142 -2.36 5.58 20.62
CA SER A 142 -3.35 4.87 21.44
C SER A 142 -2.92 3.44 21.81
N VAL A 143 -2.00 2.86 21.05
CA VAL A 143 -1.43 1.52 21.29
C VAL A 143 -0.05 1.57 21.96
N GLY A 144 0.34 2.75 22.45
CA GLY A 144 1.57 2.94 23.23
C GLY A 144 2.86 2.95 22.39
N LEU A 145 2.77 3.16 21.07
CA LEU A 145 3.96 3.34 20.25
C LEU A 145 4.55 4.73 20.52
N GLU A 146 5.82 4.78 20.85
CA GLU A 146 6.53 6.03 21.19
C GLU A 146 7.17 6.67 19.97
N PHE A 147 7.36 7.99 20.00
CA PHE A 147 8.14 8.71 18.99
C PHE A 147 9.60 8.24 18.99
N GLU A 148 10.24 8.32 17.84
CA GLU A 148 11.62 7.85 17.62
C GLU A 148 11.88 6.41 18.09
N SER A 149 10.87 5.53 17.96
CA SER A 149 10.94 4.12 18.41
C SER A 149 11.20 3.13 17.28
N VAL A 150 10.95 3.53 16.00
CA VAL A 150 11.10 2.61 14.86
C VAL A 150 12.31 2.95 14.00
N ASP A 151 13.00 1.92 13.52
CA ASP A 151 14.18 2.05 12.65
C ASP A 151 13.77 2.15 11.18
N THR A 152 12.66 1.50 10.82
CA THR A 152 12.17 1.48 9.44
C THR A 152 10.66 1.66 9.39
N ILE A 153 10.17 2.58 8.54
CA ILE A 153 8.76 2.65 8.13
C ILE A 153 8.65 2.05 6.73
N VAL A 154 7.60 1.26 6.49
CA VAL A 154 7.33 0.62 5.21
C VAL A 154 5.92 0.96 4.76
N THR A 155 5.80 1.55 3.55
CA THR A 155 4.51 1.83 2.90
C THR A 155 4.55 1.27 1.48
N LEU A 156 3.75 0.24 1.22
CA LEU A 156 3.71 -0.48 -0.05
C LEU A 156 2.27 -0.51 -0.59
N GLN A 157 1.93 0.41 -1.48
CA GLN A 157 0.60 0.56 -2.10
C GLN A 157 -0.52 0.78 -1.06
N THR A 158 -0.26 1.57 -0.02
CA THR A 158 -1.14 1.80 1.12
C THR A 158 -1.63 3.24 1.20
N LEU A 159 -0.73 4.23 1.08
CA LEU A 159 -1.04 5.64 1.26
C LEU A 159 -2.09 6.16 0.26
N CYS A 160 -2.16 5.54 -0.91
CA CYS A 160 -3.19 5.87 -1.90
C CYS A 160 -4.62 5.58 -1.40
N SER A 161 -4.79 4.63 -0.46
CA SER A 161 -6.11 4.23 0.09
C SER A 161 -6.40 4.83 1.47
N CYS A 162 -5.42 5.46 2.11
CA CYS A 162 -5.61 6.06 3.43
C CYS A 162 -6.51 7.30 3.36
N PRO A 163 -7.39 7.53 4.36
CA PRO A 163 -8.10 8.79 4.52
C PRO A 163 -7.13 9.86 5.03
N GLY A 164 -7.10 11.06 4.39
CA GLY A 164 -6.21 12.14 4.79
C GLY A 164 -4.72 11.78 4.75
N PRO A 165 -4.20 11.25 3.63
CA PRO A 165 -2.86 10.65 3.59
C PRO A 165 -1.74 11.65 3.88
N GLN A 166 -1.91 12.93 3.59
CA GLN A 166 -0.92 13.96 3.91
C GLN A 166 -0.73 14.11 5.42
N ASP A 167 -1.82 14.07 6.18
CA ASP A 167 -1.76 14.18 7.64
C ASP A 167 -1.19 12.88 8.25
N ILE A 168 -1.56 11.73 7.68
CA ILE A 168 -1.00 10.42 8.08
C ILE A 168 0.52 10.41 7.85
N ILE A 169 0.99 10.83 6.69
CA ILE A 169 2.42 10.91 6.37
C ILE A 169 3.15 11.79 7.40
N LYS A 170 2.61 12.98 7.69
CA LYS A 170 3.17 13.88 8.70
C LYS A 170 3.17 13.25 10.10
N SER A 171 2.10 12.54 10.47
CA SER A 171 1.99 11.89 11.78
C SER A 171 2.91 10.67 11.95
N LEU A 172 3.29 10.01 10.88
CA LEU A 172 4.21 8.86 10.91
C LEU A 172 5.67 9.28 11.07
N TYR A 173 6.07 10.41 10.51
CA TYR A 173 7.47 10.87 10.56
C TYR A 173 8.08 10.94 11.97
N PRO A 174 7.37 11.43 13.02
CA PRO A 174 7.92 11.46 14.38
C PRO A 174 8.27 10.10 14.96
N TYR A 175 7.61 9.02 14.55
CA TYR A 175 7.92 7.66 15.05
C TYR A 175 9.24 7.12 14.53
N LEU A 176 9.72 7.62 13.37
CA LEU A 176 10.99 7.22 12.79
C LEU A 176 12.14 7.79 13.62
N LYS A 177 13.09 6.93 14.01
CA LYS A 177 14.34 7.35 14.68
C LYS A 177 15.17 8.26 13.80
N LYS A 178 16.04 9.05 14.38
CA LYS A 178 17.10 9.78 13.68
C LYS A 178 18.00 8.77 12.96
N GLY A 179 18.26 9.00 11.67
CA GLY A 179 18.96 8.06 10.80
C GLY A 179 18.13 6.86 10.37
N GLY A 180 16.86 6.77 10.80
CA GLY A 180 15.93 5.73 10.37
C GLY A 180 15.48 5.93 8.92
N THR A 181 14.96 4.87 8.30
CA THR A 181 14.65 4.83 6.87
C THR A 181 13.17 4.58 6.63
N TRP A 182 12.57 5.36 5.74
CA TRP A 182 11.23 5.10 5.23
C TRP A 182 11.32 4.48 3.84
N LEU A 183 10.79 3.28 3.67
CA LEU A 183 10.70 2.56 2.39
C LEU A 183 9.35 2.83 1.74
N VAL A 184 9.37 3.20 0.47
CA VAL A 184 8.19 3.64 -0.26
C VAL A 184 8.03 2.85 -1.56
N TYR A 185 6.82 2.36 -1.83
CA TYR A 185 6.33 1.95 -3.14
C TYR A 185 4.85 2.30 -3.23
N GLU A 186 4.54 3.47 -3.80
CA GLU A 186 3.19 4.04 -3.74
C GLU A 186 2.73 4.56 -5.10
N HIS A 187 1.41 4.45 -5.35
CA HIS A 187 0.80 5.14 -6.48
C HIS A 187 0.93 6.64 -6.32
N VAL A 188 1.22 7.32 -7.42
CA VAL A 188 1.40 8.77 -7.43
C VAL A 188 0.72 9.41 -8.64
N LYS A 189 0.49 10.71 -8.55
CA LYS A 189 0.11 11.53 -9.69
C LYS A 189 1.17 11.43 -10.79
N THR A 190 0.72 11.34 -12.04
CA THR A 190 1.65 11.32 -13.17
C THR A 190 2.45 12.62 -13.28
N LYS A 191 3.76 12.51 -13.52
CA LYS A 191 4.63 13.66 -13.82
C LYS A 191 4.41 14.23 -15.24
N TYR A 192 3.74 13.49 -16.10
CA TYR A 192 3.41 13.87 -17.48
C TYR A 192 2.07 14.60 -17.56
N HIS A 193 1.89 15.62 -16.69
CA HIS A 193 0.63 16.33 -16.53
C HIS A 193 0.21 17.18 -17.75
N ASN A 194 1.14 17.49 -18.65
CA ASN A 194 0.86 18.21 -19.92
C ASN A 194 0.57 17.27 -21.09
N ASP A 195 0.71 15.96 -20.92
CA ASP A 195 0.44 14.96 -21.92
C ASP A 195 -0.98 14.39 -21.77
N PHE A 196 -1.42 13.56 -22.72
CA PHE A 196 -2.75 12.93 -22.65
C PHE A 196 -3.00 12.21 -21.32
N VAL A 197 -2.00 11.53 -20.78
CA VAL A 197 -2.12 10.80 -19.49
C VAL A 197 -2.42 11.75 -18.33
N GLY A 198 -1.98 13.00 -18.39
CA GLY A 198 -2.26 14.01 -17.37
C GLY A 198 -3.75 14.37 -17.26
N TYR A 199 -4.52 14.20 -18.34
CA TYR A 199 -5.98 14.33 -18.35
C TYR A 199 -6.67 12.98 -18.12
N TRP A 200 -6.09 11.91 -18.63
CA TRP A 200 -6.63 10.57 -18.53
C TRP A 200 -6.61 10.02 -17.11
N GLN A 201 -5.52 10.21 -16.38
CA GLN A 201 -5.41 9.75 -14.99
C GLN A 201 -6.49 10.33 -14.06
N PRO A 202 -6.71 11.66 -13.99
CA PRO A 202 -7.81 12.22 -13.21
C PRO A 202 -9.18 11.72 -13.65
N PHE A 203 -9.41 11.54 -14.96
CA PHE A 203 -10.67 10.99 -15.47
C PHE A 203 -10.90 9.55 -14.97
N VAL A 204 -9.92 8.68 -15.09
CA VAL A 204 -9.98 7.31 -14.54
C VAL A 204 -10.19 7.36 -13.03
N ASN A 205 -9.53 8.29 -12.35
CA ASN A 205 -9.56 8.41 -10.90
C ASN A 205 -10.94 8.80 -10.35
N LEU A 206 -11.85 9.34 -11.17
CA LEU A 206 -13.25 9.62 -10.76
C LEU A 206 -13.98 8.35 -10.27
N ILE A 207 -13.67 7.20 -10.85
CA ILE A 207 -14.33 5.94 -10.52
C ILE A 207 -13.38 4.95 -9.82
N TRP A 208 -12.07 5.11 -9.98
CA TRP A 208 -11.06 4.19 -9.49
C TRP A 208 -11.18 3.87 -7.99
N PRO A 209 -11.34 4.86 -7.07
CA PRO A 209 -11.47 4.59 -5.64
C PRO A 209 -12.64 3.67 -5.28
N THR A 210 -13.73 3.74 -6.04
CA THR A 210 -14.91 2.88 -5.86
C THR A 210 -14.59 1.41 -6.06
N PHE A 211 -13.74 1.09 -7.05
CA PHE A 211 -13.39 -0.27 -7.46
C PHE A 211 -12.19 -0.83 -6.71
N PHE A 212 -11.34 0.05 -6.16
CA PHE A 212 -10.05 -0.31 -5.56
C PHE A 212 -9.93 0.11 -4.09
N GLY A 213 -11.01 -0.03 -3.31
CA GLY A 213 -10.98 0.12 -1.86
C GLY A 213 -10.52 1.50 -1.37
N GLY A 214 -10.90 2.57 -2.10
CA GLY A 214 -10.53 3.93 -1.76
C GLY A 214 -9.17 4.38 -2.34
N CYS A 215 -8.48 3.52 -3.10
CA CYS A 215 -7.22 3.89 -3.74
C CYS A 215 -7.41 5.06 -4.70
N ASP A 216 -6.71 6.16 -4.45
CA ASP A 216 -6.63 7.34 -5.30
C ASP A 216 -5.25 7.37 -5.98
N ILE A 217 -5.24 7.16 -7.30
CA ILE A 217 -4.01 7.07 -8.10
C ILE A 217 -3.47 8.43 -8.55
N ALA A 218 -4.15 9.53 -8.24
CA ALA A 218 -3.78 10.88 -8.67
C ALA A 218 -3.25 11.76 -7.52
N ARG A 219 -2.89 11.16 -6.39
CA ARG A 219 -2.32 11.87 -5.24
C ARG A 219 -0.84 12.21 -5.45
N PRO A 220 -0.38 13.40 -5.07
CA PRO A 220 1.04 13.75 -5.10
C PRO A 220 1.76 13.19 -3.85
N THR A 221 1.66 11.87 -3.64
CA THR A 221 2.15 11.20 -2.42
C THR A 221 3.66 11.34 -2.25
N ASP A 222 4.41 11.36 -3.33
CA ASP A 222 5.87 11.57 -3.30
C ASP A 222 6.25 13.01 -2.91
N GLU A 223 5.44 14.01 -3.25
CA GLU A 223 5.63 15.39 -2.79
C GLU A 223 5.36 15.46 -1.28
N TRP A 224 4.25 14.90 -0.79
CA TRP A 224 3.91 14.88 0.64
C TRP A 224 4.95 14.13 1.49
N LEU A 225 5.53 13.04 0.96
CA LEU A 225 6.62 12.33 1.63
C LEU A 225 7.88 13.20 1.74
N ARG A 226 8.23 13.96 0.71
CA ARG A 226 9.37 14.88 0.73
C ARG A 226 9.16 16.02 1.76
N GLU A 227 7.92 16.45 1.93
CA GLU A 227 7.53 17.53 2.84
C GLU A 227 7.26 17.05 4.28
N ALA A 228 7.26 15.74 4.54
CA ALA A 228 6.86 15.16 5.83
C ALA A 228 7.78 15.56 7.00
N GLY A 229 9.03 15.90 6.71
CA GLY A 229 10.00 16.27 7.74
C GLY A 229 11.38 16.60 7.18
N ASP A 230 12.36 16.66 8.07
CA ASP A 230 13.75 16.98 7.71
C ASP A 230 14.50 15.69 7.34
N TRP A 231 14.75 15.51 6.05
CA TRP A 231 15.42 14.36 5.49
C TRP A 231 16.92 14.60 5.27
N GLU A 232 17.76 13.64 5.63
CA GLU A 232 19.18 13.62 5.27
C GLU A 232 19.35 13.20 3.82
N GLU A 233 18.52 12.22 3.38
CA GLU A 233 18.53 11.72 2.01
C GLU A 233 17.10 11.45 1.53
N VAL A 234 16.83 11.78 0.28
CA VAL A 234 15.58 11.45 -0.43
C VAL A 234 15.92 10.81 -1.75
N SER A 235 15.79 9.50 -1.83
CA SER A 235 16.08 8.69 -3.01
C SER A 235 14.79 8.07 -3.58
N LEU A 236 13.87 8.93 -4.03
CA LEU A 236 12.61 8.51 -4.68
C LEU A 236 12.72 8.64 -6.19
N ARG A 237 12.33 7.57 -6.91
CA ARG A 237 12.32 7.47 -8.36
C ARG A 237 11.00 6.89 -8.88
N ALA A 238 10.73 7.03 -10.17
CA ALA A 238 9.59 6.39 -10.82
C ALA A 238 9.73 4.85 -10.86
N GLY A 239 8.61 4.16 -11.01
CA GLY A 239 8.59 2.71 -11.20
C GLY A 239 9.39 2.26 -12.43
N GLU A 240 9.96 1.06 -12.35
CA GLU A 240 10.76 0.52 -13.47
C GLU A 240 9.87 0.25 -14.68
N GLY A 241 10.30 0.76 -15.85
CA GLY A 241 9.58 0.63 -17.11
C GLY A 241 8.36 1.54 -17.24
N GLU A 242 8.06 2.38 -16.26
CA GLU A 242 6.98 3.34 -16.33
C GLU A 242 7.35 4.56 -17.19
N GLY A 243 6.40 5.02 -18.00
CA GLY A 243 6.60 6.08 -18.97
C GLY A 243 5.37 6.98 -19.17
N PRO A 244 5.34 7.77 -20.26
CA PRO A 244 4.31 8.78 -20.49
C PRO A 244 2.92 8.22 -20.79
N TYR A 245 2.76 6.90 -20.85
CA TYR A 245 1.46 6.25 -21.08
C TYR A 245 0.96 5.49 -19.85
N ASP A 246 1.71 5.50 -18.73
CA ASP A 246 1.29 4.82 -17.51
C ASP A 246 0.34 5.68 -16.71
N THR A 247 -0.93 5.20 -16.63
CA THR A 247 -2.00 5.87 -15.88
C THR A 247 -1.90 5.62 -14.38
N ILE A 248 -1.19 4.57 -13.97
CA ILE A 248 -1.04 4.14 -12.57
C ILE A 248 0.45 4.10 -12.23
N PRO A 249 1.14 5.26 -12.27
CA PRO A 249 2.57 5.31 -11.98
C PRO A 249 2.84 5.16 -10.48
N HIS A 250 4.07 4.74 -10.18
CA HIS A 250 4.53 4.58 -8.82
C HIS A 250 5.73 5.50 -8.53
N SER A 251 5.86 5.87 -7.27
CA SER A 251 7.11 6.36 -6.70
C SER A 251 7.68 5.29 -5.77
N LEU A 252 8.96 5.00 -5.91
CA LEU A 252 9.64 4.00 -5.09
C LEU A 252 11.02 4.47 -4.66
N GLY A 253 11.44 4.01 -3.49
CA GLY A 253 12.76 4.32 -2.96
C GLY A 253 12.77 4.48 -1.45
N THR A 254 13.69 5.30 -0.99
CA THR A 254 13.95 5.51 0.44
C THR A 254 14.02 6.99 0.78
N LEU A 255 13.61 7.31 2.02
CA LEU A 255 13.90 8.58 2.66
C LEU A 255 14.59 8.28 3.99
N VAL A 256 15.68 8.96 4.29
CA VAL A 256 16.45 8.79 5.53
C VAL A 256 16.28 10.04 6.40
N LYS A 257 15.78 9.83 7.62
CA LYS A 257 15.59 10.95 8.59
C LYS A 257 16.94 11.49 9.03
N ARG A 258 17.06 12.82 9.09
CA ARG A 258 18.27 13.49 9.57
C ARG A 258 18.63 13.05 11.00
N LYS A 259 19.94 12.88 11.23
CA LYS A 259 20.52 12.53 12.54
C LYS A 259 20.40 13.66 13.57
#